data_0fac89e09ca6ed615c7c1fd37f7d204f
#
_entry.id   0fac89e09ca6ed615c7c1fd37f7d204f
#
_cell.length_a   1.000
_cell.length_b   1.000
_cell.length_c   1.000
_cell.angle_alpha   90.00
_cell.angle_beta   90.00
_cell.angle_gamma   90.00
#
_symmetry.space_group_name_H-M   'P 1'
#
loop_
_entity.id
_entity.type
_entity.pdbx_description
1 polymer ?
#
loop_
_entity_poly.entity_id
_entity_poly.type
_entity_poly.pdbx_seq_one_letter_code
_entity_poly.pdbx_strand_id
1 'polypeptide(L)'
;PVDLAQQALPAMKSQGAGWILNIGSATSRQPEIPYRDSKQSAWIIGAYGATKAALDRYTVALAHEVQEHDIFVNCMMPTSIVLTSGADYVRDIARKNPDWVEPVEMMAEGALELCSGRHVGRVIASRDIVHYAGRKVHSLDGREVIGDAFLLADPESTAGA
;
A
#
# COMPACT_ATOMS: atom_id res chain seq x y z
N PRO A 1 -13.72 2.38 -4.68
CA PRO A 1 -12.75 3.48 -4.89
C PRO A 1 -13.09 4.32 -6.12
N VAL A 2 -13.39 3.68 -7.29
CA VAL A 2 -13.65 4.39 -8.55
C VAL A 2 -14.79 5.42 -8.40
N ASP A 3 -15.93 4.99 -7.92
CA ASP A 3 -17.10 5.84 -7.74
C ASP A 3 -16.82 7.03 -6.79
N LEU A 4 -16.17 6.78 -5.66
CA LEU A 4 -15.77 7.84 -4.72
C LEU A 4 -14.81 8.84 -5.37
N ALA A 5 -13.83 8.36 -6.13
CA ALA A 5 -12.90 9.23 -6.84
C ALA A 5 -13.65 10.12 -7.85
N GLN A 6 -14.54 9.54 -8.66
CA GLN A 6 -15.33 10.28 -9.64
C GLN A 6 -16.23 11.34 -8.99
N GLN A 7 -16.80 11.06 -7.83
CA GLN A 7 -17.64 12.02 -7.10
C GLN A 7 -16.82 13.15 -6.44
N ALA A 8 -15.57 12.88 -6.03
CA ALA A 8 -14.69 13.88 -5.42
C ALA A 8 -14.03 14.83 -6.45
N LEU A 9 -13.79 14.33 -7.66
CA LEU A 9 -13.06 15.08 -8.70
C LEU A 9 -13.65 16.46 -9.04
N PRO A 10 -14.98 16.67 -9.17
CA PRO A 10 -15.50 18.00 -9.48
C PRO A 10 -15.13 19.05 -8.43
N ALA A 11 -15.19 18.68 -7.15
CA ALA A 11 -14.78 19.57 -6.06
C ALA A 11 -13.27 19.84 -6.08
N MET A 12 -12.45 18.80 -6.27
CA MET A 12 -10.99 18.92 -6.36
C MET A 12 -10.57 19.81 -7.54
N LYS A 13 -11.19 19.62 -8.72
CA LYS A 13 -10.94 20.47 -9.88
C LYS A 13 -11.33 21.91 -9.64
N SER A 14 -12.45 22.16 -8.98
CA SER A 14 -12.92 23.51 -8.64
C SER A 14 -12.01 24.24 -7.65
N GLN A 15 -11.43 23.51 -6.69
CA GLN A 15 -10.50 24.09 -5.71
C GLN A 15 -9.05 24.18 -6.20
N GLY A 16 -8.72 23.54 -7.34
CA GLY A 16 -7.36 23.50 -7.89
C GLY A 16 -6.36 22.72 -7.06
N ALA A 17 -6.82 21.76 -6.26
CA ALA A 17 -5.96 20.89 -5.47
C ALA A 17 -6.71 19.62 -5.03
N GLY A 18 -6.02 18.48 -4.97
CA GLY A 18 -6.61 17.25 -4.46
C GLY A 18 -5.61 16.11 -4.31
N TRP A 19 -5.94 15.19 -3.42
CA TRP A 19 -5.17 13.96 -3.20
C TRP A 19 -6.10 12.78 -3.15
N ILE A 20 -5.80 11.78 -3.97
CA ILE A 20 -6.50 10.50 -3.99
C ILE A 20 -5.46 9.42 -3.73
N LEU A 21 -5.57 8.76 -2.59
CA LEU A 21 -4.76 7.60 -2.26
C LEU A 21 -5.62 6.35 -2.22
N ASN A 22 -5.46 5.52 -3.24
CA ASN A 22 -6.10 4.21 -3.28
C ASN A 22 -5.29 3.20 -2.47
N ILE A 23 -5.98 2.30 -1.75
CA ILE A 23 -5.33 1.20 -1.04
C ILE A 23 -5.45 -0.07 -1.87
N GLY A 24 -4.31 -0.44 -2.45
CA GLY A 24 -4.12 -1.63 -3.27
C GLY A 24 -3.91 -2.91 -2.44
N SER A 25 -3.30 -3.89 -3.06
CA SER A 25 -2.83 -5.12 -2.43
C SER A 25 -1.72 -5.73 -3.26
N ALA A 26 -0.74 -6.36 -2.63
CA ALA A 26 0.30 -7.12 -3.32
C ALA A 26 -0.26 -8.27 -4.18
N THR A 27 -1.49 -8.72 -3.90
CA THR A 27 -2.20 -9.72 -4.72
C THR A 27 -2.59 -9.21 -6.10
N SER A 28 -2.47 -7.92 -6.37
CA SER A 28 -2.66 -7.35 -7.72
C SER A 28 -1.61 -7.82 -8.73
N ARG A 29 -0.45 -8.23 -8.22
CA ARG A 29 0.63 -8.78 -9.05
C ARG A 29 0.37 -10.24 -9.33
N GLN A 30 0.61 -10.68 -10.59
CA GLN A 30 0.49 -12.08 -10.99
C GLN A 30 1.57 -12.90 -10.27
N PRO A 31 1.22 -13.86 -9.41
CA PRO A 31 2.20 -14.75 -8.79
C PRO A 31 2.71 -15.78 -9.80
N GLU A 32 3.86 -16.37 -9.50
CA GLU A 32 4.42 -17.44 -10.33
C GLU A 32 3.54 -18.71 -10.29
N ILE A 33 3.47 -19.40 -11.43
CA ILE A 33 2.76 -20.67 -11.59
C ILE A 33 3.78 -21.81 -11.66
N PRO A 34 3.52 -22.96 -11.02
CA PRO A 34 2.32 -23.35 -10.28
C PRO A 34 2.28 -22.82 -8.85
N TYR A 35 1.08 -22.49 -8.37
CA TYR A 35 0.86 -22.14 -6.96
C TYR A 35 1.13 -23.38 -6.08
N ARG A 36 2.11 -23.27 -5.18
CA ARG A 36 2.57 -24.44 -4.41
C ARG A 36 1.70 -24.75 -3.18
N ASP A 37 0.98 -23.77 -2.65
CA ASP A 37 0.59 -23.87 -1.24
C ASP A 37 -0.90 -24.02 -0.94
N SER A 38 -1.83 -23.70 -1.77
CA SER A 38 -3.24 -24.10 -1.63
C SER A 38 -4.17 -23.63 -2.76
N LYS A 39 -5.25 -24.41 -3.00
CA LYS A 39 -6.36 -24.00 -3.87
C LYS A 39 -7.07 -22.74 -3.35
N GLN A 40 -7.09 -22.52 -2.04
CA GLN A 40 -7.72 -21.37 -1.40
C GLN A 40 -6.94 -20.09 -1.64
N SER A 41 -5.60 -20.14 -1.60
CA SER A 41 -4.74 -19.02 -1.97
C SER A 41 -4.94 -18.62 -3.43
N ALA A 42 -5.05 -19.58 -4.33
CA ALA A 42 -5.31 -19.30 -5.75
C ALA A 42 -6.67 -18.61 -5.98
N TRP A 43 -7.70 -18.98 -5.20
CA TRP A 43 -9.02 -18.34 -5.32
C TRP A 43 -9.01 -16.90 -4.82
N ILE A 44 -8.45 -16.63 -3.64
CA ILE A 44 -8.31 -15.26 -3.09
C ILE A 44 -7.47 -14.40 -4.02
N ILE A 45 -6.34 -14.91 -4.47
CA ILE A 45 -5.43 -14.22 -5.39
C ILE A 45 -6.12 -13.97 -6.73
N GLY A 46 -6.90 -14.93 -7.24
CA GLY A 46 -7.58 -14.81 -8.52
C GLY A 46 -8.59 -13.65 -8.56
N ALA A 47 -9.71 -13.81 -7.88
CA ALA A 47 -10.79 -12.82 -7.95
C ALA A 47 -10.44 -11.49 -7.25
N TYR A 48 -9.95 -11.58 -6.02
CA TYR A 48 -9.55 -10.39 -5.25
C TYR A 48 -8.37 -9.69 -5.91
N GLY A 49 -7.34 -10.42 -6.32
CA GLY A 49 -6.18 -9.88 -7.00
C GLY A 49 -6.54 -9.16 -8.29
N ALA A 50 -7.47 -9.73 -9.09
CA ALA A 50 -7.96 -9.08 -10.30
C ALA A 50 -8.63 -7.74 -10.01
N THR A 51 -9.43 -7.63 -8.95
CA THR A 51 -10.04 -6.34 -8.55
C THR A 51 -8.98 -5.31 -8.12
N LYS A 52 -7.92 -5.76 -7.45
CA LYS A 52 -6.81 -4.88 -7.04
C LYS A 52 -5.91 -4.48 -8.21
N ALA A 53 -5.69 -5.37 -9.17
CA ALA A 53 -4.99 -5.05 -10.42
C ALA A 53 -5.77 -4.00 -11.25
N ALA A 54 -7.09 -4.12 -11.30
CA ALA A 54 -7.94 -3.12 -11.92
C ALA A 54 -7.82 -1.75 -11.23
N LEU A 55 -7.75 -1.73 -9.89
CA LEU A 55 -7.55 -0.50 -9.12
C LEU A 55 -6.19 0.14 -9.39
N ASP A 56 -5.12 -0.66 -9.47
CA ASP A 56 -3.78 -0.18 -9.82
C ASP A 56 -3.80 0.48 -11.20
N ARG A 57 -4.40 -0.19 -12.18
CA ARG A 57 -4.52 0.34 -13.55
C ARG A 57 -5.35 1.61 -13.61
N TYR A 58 -6.48 1.66 -12.88
CA TYR A 58 -7.33 2.85 -12.78
C TYR A 58 -6.58 4.02 -12.17
N THR A 59 -5.81 3.80 -11.10
CA THR A 59 -5.02 4.84 -10.43
C THR A 59 -4.08 5.55 -11.40
N VAL A 60 -3.32 4.80 -12.18
CA VAL A 60 -2.37 5.36 -13.15
C VAL A 60 -3.11 6.13 -14.26
N ALA A 61 -4.22 5.60 -14.76
CA ALA A 61 -5.01 6.27 -15.78
C ALA A 61 -5.61 7.58 -15.27
N LEU A 62 -6.20 7.56 -14.07
CA LEU A 62 -6.78 8.75 -13.46
C LEU A 62 -5.72 9.82 -13.15
N ALA A 63 -4.55 9.42 -12.64
CA ALA A 63 -3.45 10.32 -12.39
C ALA A 63 -3.05 11.11 -13.66
N HIS A 64 -3.02 10.43 -14.79
CA HIS A 64 -2.73 11.06 -16.08
C HIS A 64 -3.87 11.99 -16.52
N GLU A 65 -5.14 11.57 -16.36
CA GLU A 65 -6.31 12.36 -16.75
C GLU A 65 -6.39 13.70 -16.00
N VAL A 66 -6.00 13.74 -14.73
CA VAL A 66 -6.18 14.91 -13.86
C VAL A 66 -4.90 15.71 -13.59
N GLN A 67 -3.79 15.37 -14.25
CA GLN A 67 -2.47 15.97 -13.97
C GLN A 67 -2.43 17.49 -14.12
N GLU A 68 -3.28 18.08 -14.99
CA GLU A 68 -3.35 19.53 -15.22
C GLU A 68 -4.13 20.30 -14.13
N HIS A 69 -4.68 19.58 -13.15
CA HIS A 69 -5.54 20.16 -12.10
C HIS A 69 -4.91 20.18 -10.70
N ASP A 70 -3.59 19.96 -10.59
CA ASP A 70 -2.90 19.79 -9.29
C ASP A 70 -3.57 18.74 -8.38
N ILE A 71 -4.08 17.67 -9.00
CA ILE A 71 -4.66 16.51 -8.30
C ILE A 71 -3.68 15.33 -8.37
N PHE A 72 -3.24 14.90 -7.21
CA PHE A 72 -2.26 13.82 -7.04
C PHE A 72 -2.96 12.50 -6.75
N VAL A 73 -2.86 11.55 -7.68
CA VAL A 73 -3.52 10.24 -7.56
C VAL A 73 -2.47 9.15 -7.46
N ASN A 74 -2.49 8.38 -6.38
CA ASN A 74 -1.55 7.31 -6.12
C ASN A 74 -2.27 6.06 -5.58
N CYS A 75 -1.62 4.91 -5.65
CA CYS A 75 -2.04 3.67 -5.02
C CYS A 75 -0.92 3.14 -4.14
N MET A 76 -1.25 2.81 -2.90
CA MET A 76 -0.34 2.17 -1.97
C MET A 76 -0.89 0.80 -1.59
N MET A 77 -0.02 -0.18 -1.51
CA MET A 77 -0.33 -1.50 -0.98
C MET A 77 0.54 -1.79 0.23
N PRO A 78 0.04 -2.56 1.21
CA PRO A 78 0.92 -3.06 2.26
C PRO A 78 1.96 -4.01 1.67
N THR A 79 3.17 -3.98 2.19
CA THR A 79 4.22 -4.94 1.84
C THR A 79 3.87 -6.34 2.33
N SER A 80 3.21 -6.40 3.49
CA SER A 80 2.82 -7.64 4.14
C SER A 80 1.46 -7.50 4.85
N ILE A 81 1.19 -8.30 5.87
CA ILE A 81 -0.08 -8.28 6.61
C ILE A 81 -0.10 -7.09 7.57
N VAL A 82 -1.12 -6.25 7.48
CA VAL A 82 -1.40 -5.19 8.46
C VAL A 82 -2.58 -5.61 9.33
N LEU A 83 -2.33 -5.79 10.63
CA LEU A 83 -3.35 -6.20 11.58
C LEU A 83 -4.19 -5.00 12.02
N THR A 84 -5.33 -4.83 11.38
CA THR A 84 -6.37 -3.87 11.76
C THR A 84 -7.60 -4.61 12.29
N SER A 85 -8.61 -3.88 12.77
CA SER A 85 -9.89 -4.46 13.19
C SER A 85 -10.62 -5.23 12.08
N GLY A 86 -10.38 -4.89 10.81
CA GLY A 86 -10.94 -5.60 9.65
C GLY A 86 -10.13 -6.80 9.16
N ALA A 87 -8.99 -7.10 9.79
CA ALA A 87 -8.05 -8.12 9.32
C ALA A 87 -8.21 -9.48 10.04
N ASP A 88 -9.35 -9.77 10.66
CA ASP A 88 -9.55 -10.98 11.46
C ASP A 88 -9.33 -12.26 10.68
N TYR A 89 -9.69 -12.29 9.39
CA TYR A 89 -9.52 -13.46 8.52
C TYR A 89 -8.06 -13.84 8.24
N VAL A 90 -7.10 -12.93 8.42
CA VAL A 90 -5.67 -13.18 8.26
C VAL A 90 -4.93 -13.29 9.59
N ARG A 91 -5.62 -13.09 10.72
CA ARG A 91 -5.02 -13.06 12.07
C ARG A 91 -4.33 -14.38 12.42
N ASP A 92 -4.91 -15.50 12.05
CA ASP A 92 -4.31 -16.82 12.30
C ASP A 92 -3.07 -17.06 11.44
N ILE A 93 -3.03 -16.51 10.24
CA ILE A 93 -1.84 -16.55 9.37
C ILE A 93 -0.73 -15.69 9.98
N ALA A 94 -1.08 -14.50 10.45
CA ALA A 94 -0.14 -13.58 11.10
C ALA A 94 0.46 -14.17 12.39
N ARG A 95 -0.34 -14.86 13.21
CA ARG A 95 0.16 -15.55 14.42
C ARG A 95 1.18 -16.65 14.12
N LYS A 96 1.01 -17.35 13.00
CA LYS A 96 1.95 -18.40 12.56
C LYS A 96 3.19 -17.83 11.87
N ASN A 97 3.10 -16.62 11.37
CA ASN A 97 4.16 -15.96 10.61
C ASN A 97 4.29 -14.50 11.07
N PRO A 98 4.80 -14.25 12.28
CA PRO A 98 4.90 -12.90 12.83
C PRO A 98 5.76 -11.98 11.96
N ASP A 99 6.75 -12.52 11.26
CA ASP A 99 7.61 -11.77 10.33
C ASP A 99 6.87 -11.27 9.08
N TRP A 100 5.63 -11.74 8.87
CA TRP A 100 4.76 -11.28 7.79
C TRP A 100 3.84 -10.13 8.22
N VAL A 101 4.06 -9.56 9.38
CA VAL A 101 3.25 -8.46 9.90
C VAL A 101 4.03 -7.16 9.78
N GLU A 102 3.46 -6.19 9.07
CA GLU A 102 3.99 -4.83 9.09
C GLU A 102 3.14 -3.93 10.00
N PRO A 103 3.76 -2.96 10.68
CA PRO A 103 3.03 -2.03 11.54
C PRO A 103 2.13 -1.10 10.72
N VAL A 104 0.97 -0.75 11.24
CA VAL A 104 0.04 0.20 10.60
C VAL A 104 0.70 1.58 10.43
N GLU A 105 1.65 1.92 11.26
CA GLU A 105 2.47 3.12 11.22
C GLU A 105 3.28 3.22 9.90
N MET A 106 3.74 2.09 9.37
CA MET A 106 4.39 2.02 8.05
C MET A 106 3.42 2.47 6.95
N MET A 107 2.18 2.01 7.01
CA MET A 107 1.14 2.45 6.09
C MET A 107 0.84 3.95 6.25
N ALA A 108 0.80 4.45 7.49
CA ALA A 108 0.56 5.86 7.76
C ALA A 108 1.68 6.75 7.18
N GLU A 109 2.94 6.39 7.39
CA GLU A 109 4.09 7.13 6.83
C GLU A 109 4.11 7.09 5.30
N GLY A 110 3.83 5.93 4.70
CA GLY A 110 3.70 5.81 3.25
C GLY A 110 2.56 6.68 2.69
N ALA A 111 1.43 6.74 3.39
CA ALA A 111 0.31 7.59 3.02
C ALA A 111 0.68 9.09 3.09
N LEU A 112 1.33 9.52 4.16
CA LEU A 112 1.83 10.89 4.31
C LEU A 112 2.78 11.26 3.16
N GLU A 113 3.67 10.36 2.78
CA GLU A 113 4.58 10.60 1.67
C GLU A 113 3.84 10.72 0.34
N LEU A 114 2.94 9.80 0.02
CA LEU A 114 2.19 9.81 -1.24
C LEU A 114 1.17 10.96 -1.34
N CYS A 115 0.77 11.54 -0.21
CA CYS A 115 -0.10 12.72 -0.16
C CYS A 115 0.70 14.04 -0.03
N SER A 116 2.02 14.01 -0.17
CA SER A 116 2.87 15.22 -0.07
C SER A 116 2.85 16.14 -1.29
N GLY A 117 2.24 15.71 -2.39
CA GLY A 117 2.27 16.42 -3.67
C GLY A 117 3.53 16.16 -4.51
N ARG A 118 4.43 15.27 -4.07
CA ARG A 118 5.66 14.92 -4.79
C ARG A 118 5.52 13.73 -5.72
N HIS A 119 4.43 12.98 -5.62
CA HIS A 119 4.23 11.72 -6.32
C HIS A 119 2.92 11.72 -7.09
N VAL A 120 2.97 11.25 -8.34
CA VAL A 120 1.83 11.14 -9.25
C VAL A 120 1.85 9.78 -9.93
N GLY A 121 0.71 9.08 -9.94
CA GLY A 121 0.55 7.82 -10.64
C GLY A 121 1.37 6.65 -10.06
N ARG A 122 1.83 6.77 -8.81
CA ARG A 122 2.59 5.69 -8.16
C ARG A 122 1.65 4.54 -7.76
N VAL A 123 2.11 3.32 -8.04
CA VAL A 123 1.56 2.07 -7.51
C VAL A 123 2.71 1.38 -6.79
N ILE A 124 2.76 1.49 -5.48
CA ILE A 124 3.95 1.17 -4.70
C ILE A 124 3.62 0.56 -3.34
N ALA A 125 4.50 -0.28 -2.82
CA ALA A 125 4.34 -0.80 -1.46
C ALA A 125 4.66 0.28 -0.41
N SER A 126 4.00 0.19 0.74
CA SER A 126 4.18 1.10 1.89
C SER A 126 5.64 1.25 2.28
N ARG A 127 6.31 0.14 2.46
CA ARG A 127 7.72 0.09 2.85
C ARG A 127 8.64 0.69 1.79
N ASP A 128 8.37 0.39 0.52
CA ASP A 128 9.20 0.87 -0.59
C ASP A 128 9.15 2.40 -0.70
N ILE A 129 7.96 3.01 -0.54
CA ILE A 129 7.85 4.46 -0.60
C ILE A 129 8.47 5.15 0.62
N VAL A 130 8.34 4.56 1.80
CA VAL A 130 8.97 5.08 3.04
C VAL A 130 10.49 5.07 2.89
N HIS A 131 11.07 3.96 2.40
CA HIS A 131 12.51 3.86 2.13
C HIS A 131 12.97 4.81 1.04
N TYR A 132 12.27 4.82 -0.09
CA TYR A 132 12.59 5.71 -1.21
C TYR A 132 12.66 7.18 -0.79
N ALA A 133 11.76 7.58 0.10
CA ALA A 133 11.68 8.94 0.62
C ALA A 133 12.61 9.21 1.82
N GLY A 134 13.30 8.19 2.34
CA GLY A 134 14.14 8.32 3.53
C GLY A 134 13.36 8.70 4.79
N ARG A 135 12.07 8.34 4.86
CA ARG A 135 11.23 8.65 6.03
C ARG A 135 11.52 7.70 7.18
N LYS A 136 11.39 8.22 8.40
CA LYS A 136 11.37 7.41 9.61
C LYS A 136 9.92 7.04 9.93
N VAL A 137 9.71 5.83 10.44
CA VAL A 137 8.40 5.39 10.90
C VAL A 137 8.15 5.90 12.32
N HIS A 138 7.10 6.71 12.47
CA HIS A 138 6.70 7.27 13.74
C HIS A 138 5.49 6.53 14.30
N SER A 139 5.28 6.63 15.60
CA SER A 139 4.02 6.26 16.25
C SER A 139 2.86 7.04 15.61
N LEU A 140 1.63 6.50 15.68
CA LEU A 140 0.45 7.14 15.07
C LEU A 140 0.17 8.55 15.61
N ASP A 141 0.62 8.87 16.80
CA ASP A 141 0.54 10.22 17.37
C ASP A 141 1.73 11.12 16.99
N GLY A 142 2.68 10.60 16.20
CA GLY A 142 3.84 11.32 15.68
C GLY A 142 4.93 11.65 16.70
N ARG A 143 4.83 11.16 17.93
CA ARG A 143 5.74 11.56 19.03
C ARG A 143 7.04 10.78 19.10
N GLU A 144 7.01 9.52 18.67
CA GLU A 144 8.13 8.60 18.80
C GLU A 144 8.53 8.02 17.45
N VAL A 145 9.82 7.83 17.22
CA VAL A 145 10.33 7.04 16.10
C VAL A 145 10.34 5.58 16.53
N ILE A 146 9.45 4.78 15.98
CA ILE A 146 9.34 3.35 16.32
C ILE A 146 10.18 2.46 15.41
N GLY A 147 10.61 3.00 14.25
CA GLY A 147 11.32 2.23 13.24
C GLY A 147 10.43 1.18 12.56
N ASP A 148 11.02 0.46 11.62
CA ASP A 148 10.38 -0.68 10.96
C ASP A 148 10.98 -1.98 11.52
N ALA A 149 10.17 -2.83 12.14
CA ALA A 149 10.62 -4.11 12.67
C ALA A 149 11.27 -5.02 11.60
N PHE A 150 10.90 -4.85 10.32
CA PHE A 150 11.56 -5.53 9.21
C PHE A 150 12.94 -4.94 8.86
N LEU A 151 13.20 -3.68 9.21
CA LEU A 151 14.51 -3.04 9.03
C LEU A 151 15.50 -3.39 10.14
N LEU A 152 14.98 -3.75 11.32
CA LEU A 152 15.81 -4.18 12.44
C LEU A 152 16.34 -5.61 12.26
N ALA A 153 15.72 -6.40 11.40
CA ALA A 153 16.28 -7.64 10.87
C ALA A 153 17.20 -7.28 9.69
N ASP A 154 18.40 -6.82 9.97
CA ASP A 154 19.42 -6.55 8.97
C ASP A 154 19.64 -7.80 8.11
N PRO A 155 19.37 -7.77 6.79
CA PRO A 155 19.58 -8.92 5.93
C PRO A 155 21.05 -9.38 5.90
N GLU A 156 22.01 -8.55 6.29
CA GLU A 156 23.40 -8.94 6.43
C GLU A 156 23.68 -9.67 7.73
N SER A 157 22.83 -9.58 8.77
CA SER A 157 23.03 -10.32 10.02
C SER A 157 22.63 -11.80 9.93
N THR A 158 21.88 -12.19 8.89
CA THR A 158 21.47 -13.59 8.64
C THR A 158 22.38 -14.33 7.66
N ALA A 159 23.35 -13.66 7.06
CA ALA A 159 24.31 -14.26 6.13
C ALA A 159 25.54 -14.91 6.82
N GLY A 160 25.56 -14.95 8.13
CA GLY A 160 26.69 -15.42 8.95
C GLY A 160 26.37 -16.49 10.00
N ALA A 161 25.31 -17.34 9.80
CA ALA A 161 25.03 -18.47 10.68
C ALA A 161 24.84 -19.77 9.90
#